data_7212b9c0e268d23d664b84b1c3418187
#
_entry.id   7212b9c0e268d23d664b84b1c3418187
#
_cell.length_a   1.000
_cell.length_b   1.000
_cell.length_c   1.000
_cell.angle_alpha   90.00
_cell.angle_beta   90.00
_cell.angle_gamma   90.00
#
_symmetry.space_group_name_H-M   'P 1'
#
loop_
_entity.id
_entity.type
_entity.pdbx_description
1 polymer ?
#
loop_
_entity_poly.entity_id
_entity_poly.type
_entity_poly.pdbx_seq_one_letter_code
_entity_poly.pdbx_strand_id
1 'polypeptide(L)'
;LLITKRKVPPLVATLVMLFLVQGAQQAFTRGVPSGFVPETLGIVNQSWGFLSIPLMVWFALNAVFLVLLRMTPFGRRVYAVGSNADAARLSGLSVHRIKIAVYILASCLAVISGVILTGYVGYVDRFIATGLDLDSVAAAVVGGTAFYGGKGGLLGTIAGVLIIQILSTMVVLLGLDAQTQFIIKGLVILAAVSLYGLAQKQA
;
A
#
# COMPACT_ATOMS: atom_id res chain seq x y z
N LEU A 1 4.15 4.87 -17.70
CA LEU A 1 4.71 5.48 -18.90
C LEU A 1 5.38 6.84 -18.58
N LEU A 2 4.75 7.72 -17.81
CA LEU A 2 5.32 9.03 -17.43
C LEU A 2 6.65 8.89 -16.69
N ILE A 3 6.70 8.03 -15.68
CA ILE A 3 7.90 7.78 -14.86
C ILE A 3 9.02 7.14 -15.69
N THR A 4 8.66 6.17 -16.55
CA THR A 4 9.65 5.32 -17.21
C THR A 4 10.12 5.87 -18.56
N LYS A 5 9.27 6.57 -19.34
CA LYS A 5 9.63 7.18 -20.63
C LYS A 5 10.01 8.65 -20.51
N ARG A 6 9.27 9.43 -19.72
CA ARG A 6 9.48 10.88 -19.59
C ARG A 6 10.37 11.27 -18.40
N LYS A 7 10.88 10.29 -17.63
CA LYS A 7 11.75 10.50 -16.46
C LYS A 7 11.15 11.43 -15.39
N VAL A 8 9.82 11.55 -15.33
CA VAL A 8 9.15 12.32 -14.29
C VAL A 8 9.41 11.66 -12.93
N PRO A 9 9.74 12.42 -11.87
CA PRO A 9 9.92 11.88 -10.53
C PRO A 9 8.69 11.05 -10.11
N PRO A 10 8.86 9.85 -9.54
CA PRO A 10 7.74 8.97 -9.18
C PRO A 10 6.70 9.65 -8.30
N LEU A 11 7.14 10.42 -7.32
CA LEU A 11 6.28 11.14 -6.37
C LEU A 11 5.36 12.15 -7.09
N VAL A 12 5.91 12.91 -8.04
CA VAL A 12 5.11 13.88 -8.82
C VAL A 12 4.10 13.16 -9.69
N ALA A 13 4.51 12.08 -10.36
CA ALA A 13 3.63 11.31 -11.23
C ALA A 13 2.46 10.67 -10.45
N THR A 14 2.71 10.16 -9.25
CA THR A 14 1.66 9.56 -8.40
C THR A 14 0.71 10.61 -7.84
N LEU A 15 1.21 11.79 -7.42
CA LEU A 15 0.35 12.90 -6.99
C LEU A 15 -0.55 13.40 -8.12
N VAL A 16 -0.02 13.58 -9.33
CA VAL A 16 -0.83 13.97 -10.49
C VAL A 16 -1.92 12.94 -10.76
N MET A 17 -1.61 11.65 -10.71
CA MET A 17 -2.61 10.58 -10.88
C MET A 17 -3.67 10.60 -9.78
N LEU A 18 -3.29 10.86 -8.55
CA LEU A 18 -4.23 10.99 -7.43
C LEU A 18 -5.26 12.10 -7.70
N PHE A 19 -4.80 13.30 -8.08
CA PHE A 19 -5.71 14.42 -8.41
C PHE A 19 -6.57 14.14 -9.64
N LEU A 20 -6.02 13.47 -10.67
CA LEU A 20 -6.80 13.09 -11.85
C LEU A 20 -7.91 12.09 -11.51
N VAL A 21 -7.61 11.07 -10.70
CA VAL A 21 -8.61 10.08 -10.27
C VAL A 21 -9.67 10.73 -9.37
N GLN A 22 -9.26 11.56 -8.41
CA GLN A 22 -10.21 12.29 -7.55
C GLN A 22 -11.10 13.26 -8.36
N GLY A 23 -10.51 13.99 -9.31
CA GLY A 23 -11.27 14.86 -10.19
C GLY A 23 -12.25 14.10 -11.08
N ALA A 24 -11.83 12.99 -11.67
CA ALA A 24 -12.70 12.12 -12.45
C ALA A 24 -13.86 11.54 -11.61
N GLN A 25 -13.55 11.09 -10.38
CA GLN A 25 -14.55 10.62 -9.43
C GLN A 25 -15.59 11.70 -9.12
N GLN A 26 -15.15 12.93 -8.82
CA GLN A 26 -16.05 14.03 -8.53
C GLN A 26 -16.90 14.43 -9.73
N ALA A 27 -16.32 14.44 -10.92
CA ALA A 27 -17.06 14.73 -12.15
C ALA A 27 -18.15 13.69 -12.43
N PHE A 28 -17.81 12.39 -12.24
CA PHE A 28 -18.73 11.29 -12.46
C PHE A 28 -19.88 11.25 -11.42
N THR A 29 -19.57 11.52 -10.15
CA THR A 29 -20.52 11.46 -9.04
C THR A 29 -21.24 12.78 -8.77
N ARG A 30 -21.03 13.82 -9.61
CA ARG A 30 -21.57 15.18 -9.39
C ARG A 30 -21.26 15.74 -8.00
N GLY A 31 -20.11 15.40 -7.44
CA GLY A 31 -19.61 15.92 -6.18
C GLY A 31 -20.06 15.17 -4.91
N VAL A 32 -20.97 14.22 -5.02
CA VAL A 32 -21.47 13.44 -3.85
C VAL A 32 -21.38 11.95 -4.17
N PRO A 33 -20.19 11.33 -4.03
CA PRO A 33 -20.08 9.89 -4.15
C PRO A 33 -20.66 9.24 -2.90
N SER A 34 -21.92 8.90 -2.95
CA SER A 34 -22.62 8.16 -1.89
C SER A 34 -23.58 7.16 -2.52
N GLY A 35 -23.63 5.96 -1.98
CA GLY A 35 -24.52 4.92 -2.42
C GLY A 35 -24.39 3.66 -1.58
N PHE A 36 -25.47 2.89 -1.55
CA PHE A 36 -25.45 1.57 -0.93
C PHE A 36 -24.76 0.58 -1.86
N VAL A 37 -24.04 -0.33 -1.28
CA VAL A 37 -23.34 -1.40 -2.00
C VAL A 37 -24.38 -2.45 -2.40
N PRO A 38 -24.33 -2.98 -3.65
CA PRO A 38 -25.19 -4.10 -4.06
C PRO A 38 -25.07 -5.28 -3.10
N GLU A 39 -26.16 -6.01 -2.87
CA GLU A 39 -26.19 -7.16 -1.96
C GLU A 39 -25.17 -8.26 -2.36
N THR A 40 -24.81 -8.32 -3.63
CA THR A 40 -23.77 -9.24 -4.14
C THR A 40 -22.39 -9.00 -3.51
N LEU A 41 -22.06 -7.78 -3.11
CA LEU A 41 -20.83 -7.48 -2.36
C LEU A 41 -20.98 -7.68 -0.86
N GLY A 42 -22.20 -7.86 -0.34
CA GLY A 42 -22.48 -8.24 1.03
C GLY A 42 -21.90 -9.62 1.41
N ILE A 43 -21.53 -10.43 0.41
CA ILE A 43 -20.78 -11.69 0.58
C ILE A 43 -19.49 -11.44 1.38
N VAL A 44 -18.88 -10.27 1.23
CA VAL A 44 -17.65 -9.90 1.96
C VAL A 44 -17.86 -9.93 3.48
N ASN A 45 -19.08 -9.68 3.96
CA ASN A 45 -19.44 -9.73 5.38
C ASN A 45 -19.76 -11.13 5.90
N GLN A 46 -19.83 -12.13 5.00
CA GLN A 46 -20.05 -13.50 5.42
C GLN A 46 -18.78 -14.06 6.08
N SER A 47 -18.99 -14.80 7.15
CA SER A 47 -17.93 -15.52 7.84
C SER A 47 -18.17 -17.03 7.71
N TRP A 48 -17.14 -17.76 7.34
CA TRP A 48 -17.12 -19.22 7.42
C TRP A 48 -16.48 -19.62 8.75
N GLY A 49 -17.30 -19.79 9.77
CA GLY A 49 -16.83 -20.06 11.12
C GLY A 49 -16.08 -18.86 11.72
N PHE A 50 -14.83 -19.05 12.12
CA PHE A 50 -13.98 -18.00 12.69
C PHE A 50 -13.29 -17.09 11.66
N LEU A 51 -13.34 -17.43 10.36
CA LEU A 51 -12.62 -16.71 9.31
C LEU A 51 -13.59 -15.87 8.48
N SER A 52 -13.40 -14.56 8.51
CA SER A 52 -14.09 -13.65 7.61
C SER A 52 -13.48 -13.73 6.20
N ILE A 53 -14.30 -13.51 5.16
CA ILE A 53 -13.84 -13.54 3.76
C ILE A 53 -12.67 -12.56 3.51
N PRO A 54 -12.68 -11.30 4.00
CA PRO A 54 -11.52 -10.42 3.89
C PRO A 54 -10.22 -11.01 4.43
N LEU A 55 -10.30 -11.71 5.56
CA LEU A 55 -9.13 -12.33 6.18
C LEU A 55 -8.60 -13.49 5.32
N MET A 56 -9.48 -14.31 4.75
CA MET A 56 -9.08 -15.38 3.83
C MET A 56 -8.40 -14.82 2.58
N VAL A 57 -8.97 -13.78 1.97
CA VAL A 57 -8.39 -13.11 0.80
C VAL A 57 -7.03 -12.50 1.17
N TRP A 58 -6.91 -11.88 2.33
CA TRP A 58 -5.65 -11.33 2.82
C TRP A 58 -4.57 -12.40 2.97
N PHE A 59 -4.86 -13.55 3.59
CA PHE A 59 -3.93 -14.66 3.69
C PHE A 59 -3.55 -15.23 2.32
N ALA A 60 -4.52 -15.42 1.43
CA ALA A 60 -4.28 -15.92 0.09
C ALA A 60 -3.36 -14.99 -0.71
N LEU A 61 -3.62 -13.69 -0.68
CA LEU A 61 -2.77 -12.68 -1.33
C LEU A 61 -1.36 -12.67 -0.76
N ASN A 62 -1.22 -12.71 0.58
CA ASN A 62 0.10 -12.77 1.21
C ASN A 62 0.87 -14.03 0.81
N ALA A 63 0.22 -15.19 0.75
CA ALA A 63 0.85 -16.44 0.30
C ALA A 63 1.32 -16.33 -1.16
N VAL A 64 0.47 -15.83 -2.05
CA VAL A 64 0.81 -15.61 -3.47
C VAL A 64 2.00 -14.67 -3.61
N PHE A 65 1.99 -13.52 -2.90
CA PHE A 65 3.09 -12.56 -2.97
C PHE A 65 4.37 -13.07 -2.32
N LEU A 66 4.29 -13.88 -1.28
CA LEU A 66 5.44 -14.53 -0.67
C LEU A 66 6.14 -15.46 -1.67
N VAL A 67 5.36 -16.29 -2.37
CA VAL A 67 5.87 -17.16 -3.43
C VAL A 67 6.43 -16.32 -4.59
N LEU A 68 5.68 -15.32 -5.04
CA LEU A 68 6.08 -14.44 -6.15
C LEU A 68 7.41 -13.74 -5.88
N LEU A 69 7.58 -13.19 -4.67
CA LEU A 69 8.78 -12.39 -4.33
C LEU A 69 9.98 -13.28 -3.98
N ARG A 70 9.79 -14.41 -3.28
CA ARG A 70 10.89 -15.27 -2.82
C ARG A 70 11.28 -16.35 -3.80
N MET A 71 10.30 -16.96 -4.50
CA MET A 71 10.53 -18.16 -5.29
C MET A 71 10.64 -17.91 -6.80
N THR A 72 10.20 -16.74 -7.30
CA THR A 72 10.20 -16.49 -8.74
C THR A 72 11.38 -15.61 -9.21
N PRO A 73 11.76 -15.72 -10.49
CA PRO A 73 12.72 -14.81 -11.10
C PRO A 73 12.24 -13.35 -11.08
N PHE A 74 10.94 -13.13 -11.07
CA PHE A 74 10.35 -11.80 -11.00
C PHE A 74 10.74 -11.07 -9.71
N GLY A 75 10.58 -11.73 -8.55
CA GLY A 75 10.95 -11.15 -7.27
C GLY A 75 12.44 -10.76 -7.21
N ARG A 76 13.33 -11.66 -7.65
CA ARG A 76 14.77 -11.37 -7.72
C ARG A 76 15.08 -10.14 -8.58
N ARG A 77 14.42 -10.00 -9.72
CA ARG A 77 14.58 -8.83 -10.61
C ARG A 77 14.05 -7.55 -9.98
N VAL A 78 12.93 -7.62 -9.23
CA VAL A 78 12.37 -6.47 -8.49
C VAL A 78 13.38 -5.97 -7.47
N TYR A 79 13.95 -6.84 -6.65
CA TYR A 79 14.99 -6.46 -5.67
C TYR A 79 16.26 -5.93 -6.33
N ALA A 80 16.72 -6.54 -7.41
CA ALA A 80 17.89 -6.08 -8.16
C ALA A 80 17.70 -4.67 -8.74
N VAL A 81 16.53 -4.40 -9.34
CA VAL A 81 16.20 -3.07 -9.88
C VAL A 81 16.00 -2.04 -8.76
N GLY A 82 15.46 -2.49 -7.61
CA GLY A 82 15.27 -1.63 -6.45
C GLY A 82 16.58 -1.20 -5.78
N SER A 83 17.58 -2.09 -5.73
CA SER A 83 18.88 -1.79 -5.11
C SER A 83 19.73 -0.87 -5.98
N ASN A 84 19.84 -1.12 -7.27
CA ASN A 84 20.54 -0.24 -8.21
C ASN A 84 20.00 -0.45 -9.64
N ALA A 85 19.22 0.52 -10.10
CA ALA A 85 18.58 0.46 -11.42
C ALA A 85 19.59 0.52 -12.59
N ASP A 86 20.72 1.23 -12.41
CA ASP A 86 21.73 1.35 -13.46
C ASP A 86 22.58 0.09 -13.56
N ALA A 87 23.00 -0.49 -12.43
CA ALA A 87 23.68 -1.78 -12.41
C ALA A 87 22.79 -2.90 -12.98
N ALA A 88 21.49 -2.91 -12.63
CA ALA A 88 20.54 -3.86 -13.19
C ALA A 88 20.38 -3.71 -14.70
N ARG A 89 20.42 -2.48 -15.24
CA ARG A 89 20.39 -2.22 -16.68
C ARG A 89 21.65 -2.74 -17.37
N LEU A 90 22.81 -2.49 -16.79
CA LEU A 90 24.09 -3.00 -17.32
C LEU A 90 24.15 -4.54 -17.34
N SER A 91 23.45 -5.18 -16.38
CA SER A 91 23.30 -6.64 -16.34
C SER A 91 22.22 -7.17 -17.31
N GLY A 92 21.72 -6.35 -18.23
CA GLY A 92 20.74 -6.76 -19.25
C GLY A 92 19.28 -6.84 -18.77
N LEU A 93 18.97 -6.40 -17.54
CA LEU A 93 17.59 -6.41 -17.04
C LEU A 93 16.79 -5.25 -17.63
N SER A 94 15.57 -5.53 -18.07
CA SER A 94 14.64 -4.53 -18.59
C SER A 94 13.97 -3.76 -17.45
N VAL A 95 14.70 -2.80 -16.84
CA VAL A 95 14.25 -1.96 -15.70
C VAL A 95 12.86 -1.35 -15.94
N HIS A 96 12.61 -0.87 -17.18
CA HIS A 96 11.33 -0.27 -17.55
C HIS A 96 10.15 -1.23 -17.40
N ARG A 97 10.28 -2.48 -17.91
CA ARG A 97 9.21 -3.48 -17.83
C ARG A 97 8.95 -3.91 -16.39
N ILE A 98 10.01 -4.05 -15.59
CA ILE A 98 9.90 -4.43 -14.18
C ILE A 98 9.17 -3.33 -13.39
N LYS A 99 9.54 -2.05 -13.57
CA LYS A 99 8.84 -0.94 -12.92
C LYS A 99 7.36 -0.89 -13.30
N ILE A 100 7.03 -1.02 -14.59
CA ILE A 100 5.63 -1.04 -15.03
C ILE A 100 4.87 -2.20 -14.38
N ALA A 101 5.42 -3.41 -14.37
CA ALA A 101 4.77 -4.57 -13.75
C ALA A 101 4.48 -4.35 -12.25
N VAL A 102 5.43 -3.77 -11.51
CA VAL A 102 5.24 -3.45 -10.08
C VAL A 102 4.11 -2.43 -9.88
N TYR A 103 4.04 -1.37 -10.70
CA TYR A 103 2.94 -0.41 -10.61
C TYR A 103 1.59 -1.02 -10.97
N ILE A 104 1.53 -1.90 -11.98
CA ILE A 104 0.28 -2.62 -12.33
C ILE A 104 -0.16 -3.49 -11.14
N LEU A 105 0.74 -4.28 -10.56
CA LEU A 105 0.43 -5.11 -9.41
C LEU A 105 -0.06 -4.30 -8.21
N ALA A 106 0.61 -3.18 -7.91
CA ALA A 106 0.18 -2.29 -6.84
C ALA A 106 -1.23 -1.71 -7.08
N SER A 107 -1.52 -1.28 -8.32
CA SER A 107 -2.84 -0.77 -8.69
C SER A 107 -3.92 -1.85 -8.60
N CYS A 108 -3.65 -3.07 -9.04
CA CYS A 108 -4.59 -4.20 -8.91
C CYS A 108 -4.89 -4.51 -7.44
N LEU A 109 -3.87 -4.52 -6.58
CA LEU A 109 -4.05 -4.73 -5.13
C LEU A 109 -4.88 -3.61 -4.49
N ALA A 110 -4.65 -2.37 -4.90
CA ALA A 110 -5.43 -1.23 -4.42
C ALA A 110 -6.92 -1.35 -4.79
N VAL A 111 -7.23 -1.79 -6.01
CA VAL A 111 -8.61 -2.04 -6.44
C VAL A 111 -9.24 -3.17 -5.63
N ILE A 112 -8.54 -4.30 -5.45
CA ILE A 112 -9.03 -5.42 -4.63
C ILE A 112 -9.31 -4.96 -3.20
N SER A 113 -8.38 -4.21 -2.61
CA SER A 113 -8.54 -3.66 -1.26
C SER A 113 -9.74 -2.71 -1.16
N GLY A 114 -9.93 -1.84 -2.17
CA GLY A 114 -11.07 -0.92 -2.24
C GLY A 114 -12.41 -1.63 -2.33
N VAL A 115 -12.50 -2.69 -3.15
CA VAL A 115 -13.73 -3.51 -3.27
C VAL A 115 -14.05 -4.22 -1.95
N ILE A 116 -13.04 -4.80 -1.29
CA ILE A 116 -13.21 -5.47 0.01
C ILE A 116 -13.66 -4.47 1.06
N LEU A 117 -13.01 -3.31 1.14
CA LEU A 117 -13.33 -2.27 2.11
C LEU A 117 -14.77 -1.77 1.92
N THR A 118 -15.16 -1.49 0.68
CA THR A 118 -16.50 -1.02 0.34
C THR A 118 -17.56 -2.08 0.66
N GLY A 119 -17.30 -3.35 0.33
CA GLY A 119 -18.18 -4.47 0.68
C GLY A 119 -18.30 -4.70 2.19
N TYR A 120 -17.21 -4.50 2.93
CA TYR A 120 -17.18 -4.63 4.39
C TYR A 120 -18.00 -3.53 5.10
N VAL A 121 -17.86 -2.29 4.65
CA VAL A 121 -18.57 -1.14 5.24
C VAL A 121 -20.03 -1.08 4.79
N GLY A 122 -20.38 -1.60 3.62
CA GLY A 122 -21.75 -1.67 3.11
C GLY A 122 -22.24 -0.38 2.44
N TYR A 123 -21.46 0.69 2.45
CA TYR A 123 -21.76 1.92 1.75
C TYR A 123 -20.49 2.55 1.15
N VAL A 124 -20.69 3.41 0.15
CA VAL A 124 -19.60 4.16 -0.49
C VAL A 124 -19.60 5.57 0.08
N ASP A 125 -18.48 5.98 0.68
CA ASP A 125 -18.25 7.34 1.12
C ASP A 125 -16.94 7.86 0.55
N ARG A 126 -16.91 9.16 0.29
CA ARG A 126 -15.74 9.89 -0.18
C ARG A 126 -14.53 9.77 0.73
N PHE A 127 -14.73 9.67 2.03
CA PHE A 127 -13.69 9.72 3.06
C PHE A 127 -13.27 8.36 3.60
N ILE A 128 -13.91 7.27 3.17
CA ILE A 128 -13.71 5.92 3.70
C ILE A 128 -12.26 5.42 3.62
N ALA A 129 -11.52 5.87 2.62
CA ALA A 129 -10.14 5.50 2.40
C ALA A 129 -9.13 6.59 2.78
N THR A 130 -9.59 7.66 3.44
CA THR A 130 -8.72 8.79 3.81
C THR A 130 -7.65 8.33 4.80
N GLY A 131 -6.38 8.56 4.44
CA GLY A 131 -5.22 8.23 5.27
C GLY A 131 -4.67 6.81 5.06
N LEU A 132 -5.39 5.91 4.35
CA LEU A 132 -4.89 4.55 4.08
C LEU A 132 -3.63 4.54 3.19
N ASP A 133 -3.45 5.56 2.37
CA ASP A 133 -2.25 5.79 1.57
C ASP A 133 -1.03 6.01 2.47
N LEU A 134 -1.14 6.90 3.46
CA LEU A 134 -0.08 7.14 4.45
C LEU A 134 0.12 5.94 5.37
N ASP A 135 -0.94 5.28 5.80
CA ASP A 135 -0.87 4.07 6.63
C ASP A 135 -0.12 2.94 5.93
N SER A 136 -0.35 2.75 4.63
CA SER A 136 0.33 1.73 3.84
C SER A 136 1.84 1.99 3.73
N VAL A 137 2.23 3.25 3.53
CA VAL A 137 3.64 3.68 3.52
C VAL A 137 4.26 3.50 4.91
N ALA A 138 3.57 3.97 5.96
CA ALA A 138 4.02 3.82 7.35
C ALA A 138 4.25 2.35 7.70
N ALA A 139 3.30 1.48 7.42
CA ALA A 139 3.41 0.04 7.67
C ALA A 139 4.58 -0.60 6.92
N ALA A 140 4.81 -0.23 5.66
CA ALA A 140 5.94 -0.74 4.89
C ALA A 140 7.29 -0.30 5.48
N VAL A 141 7.42 0.98 5.88
CA VAL A 141 8.65 1.54 6.43
C VAL A 141 8.93 0.99 7.83
N VAL A 142 7.93 0.97 8.71
CA VAL A 142 8.03 0.37 10.06
C VAL A 142 8.36 -1.12 9.95
N GLY A 143 7.83 -1.80 8.93
CA GLY A 143 8.15 -3.19 8.60
C GLY A 143 9.54 -3.41 7.99
N GLY A 144 10.38 -2.36 7.89
CA GLY A 144 11.77 -2.46 7.44
C GLY A 144 11.95 -2.44 5.93
N THR A 145 10.94 -1.98 5.17
CA THR A 145 11.11 -1.77 3.73
C THR A 145 11.82 -0.43 3.50
N ALA A 146 12.94 -0.48 2.80
CA ALA A 146 13.72 0.72 2.49
C ALA A 146 12.95 1.68 1.58
N PHE A 147 12.90 2.95 1.95
CA PHE A 147 12.21 3.98 1.17
C PHE A 147 12.78 4.14 -0.25
N TYR A 148 14.10 3.94 -0.40
CA TYR A 148 14.77 4.01 -1.71
C TYR A 148 14.70 2.70 -2.50
N GLY A 149 14.10 1.63 -1.93
CA GLY A 149 13.97 0.33 -2.57
C GLY A 149 15.13 -0.64 -2.32
N GLY A 150 15.06 -1.83 -2.90
CA GLY A 150 16.10 -2.86 -2.85
C GLY A 150 16.19 -3.67 -1.57
N LYS A 151 15.68 -3.17 -0.46
CA LYS A 151 15.64 -3.88 0.83
C LYS A 151 14.22 -3.87 1.38
N GLY A 152 13.82 -4.96 2.01
CA GLY A 152 12.50 -5.13 2.62
C GLY A 152 11.99 -6.55 2.45
N GLY A 153 10.86 -6.84 3.09
CA GLY A 153 10.27 -8.16 3.00
C GLY A 153 8.81 -8.17 3.41
N LEU A 154 8.03 -9.07 2.80
CA LEU A 154 6.60 -9.20 3.06
C LEU A 154 6.30 -9.45 4.55
N LEU A 155 7.06 -10.31 5.22
CA LEU A 155 6.86 -10.61 6.64
C LEU A 155 7.08 -9.38 7.52
N GLY A 156 8.10 -8.57 7.21
CA GLY A 156 8.31 -7.29 7.88
C GLY A 156 7.14 -6.33 7.67
N THR A 157 6.64 -6.21 6.44
CA THR A 157 5.49 -5.37 6.13
C THR A 157 4.22 -5.84 6.86
N ILE A 158 3.99 -7.16 6.98
CA ILE A 158 2.88 -7.70 7.78
C ILE A 158 2.99 -7.26 9.25
N ALA A 159 4.17 -7.39 9.84
CA ALA A 159 4.41 -6.91 11.21
C ALA A 159 4.18 -5.40 11.33
N GLY A 160 4.63 -4.62 10.36
CA GLY A 160 4.40 -3.17 10.30
C GLY A 160 2.92 -2.80 10.22
N VAL A 161 2.12 -3.52 9.42
CA VAL A 161 0.65 -3.33 9.35
C VAL A 161 0.02 -3.58 10.72
N LEU A 162 0.40 -4.67 11.41
CA LEU A 162 -0.12 -4.98 12.75
C LEU A 162 0.23 -3.89 13.76
N ILE A 163 1.47 -3.39 13.74
CA ILE A 163 1.91 -2.30 14.64
C ILE A 163 1.07 -1.04 14.39
N ILE A 164 0.94 -0.60 13.14
CA ILE A 164 0.17 0.60 12.79
C ILE A 164 -1.30 0.43 13.18
N GLN A 165 -1.87 -0.76 12.96
CA GLN A 165 -3.28 -1.04 13.30
C GLN A 165 -3.50 -1.06 14.82
N ILE A 166 -2.60 -1.65 15.58
CA ILE A 166 -2.66 -1.65 17.06
C ILE A 166 -2.56 -0.22 17.58
N LEU A 167 -1.62 0.58 17.08
CA LEU A 167 -1.49 1.99 17.46
C LEU A 167 -2.77 2.78 17.16
N SER A 168 -3.33 2.62 15.96
CA SER A 168 -4.57 3.29 15.60
C SER A 168 -5.73 2.90 16.51
N THR A 169 -5.84 1.62 16.85
CA THR A 169 -6.87 1.11 17.76
C THR A 169 -6.67 1.64 19.18
N MET A 170 -5.43 1.70 19.67
CA MET A 170 -5.14 2.26 21.00
C MET A 170 -5.56 3.73 21.12
N VAL A 171 -5.29 4.53 20.08
CA VAL A 171 -5.68 5.96 20.07
C VAL A 171 -7.20 6.11 20.15
N VAL A 172 -7.95 5.27 19.42
CA VAL A 172 -9.42 5.26 19.48
C VAL A 172 -9.91 4.85 20.88
N LEU A 173 -9.34 3.81 21.47
CA LEU A 173 -9.72 3.33 22.82
C LEU A 173 -9.43 4.34 23.91
N LEU A 174 -8.42 5.19 23.74
CA LEU A 174 -8.12 6.30 24.64
C LEU A 174 -9.07 7.50 24.47
N GLY A 175 -10.04 7.43 23.55
CA GLY A 175 -10.99 8.50 23.29
C GLY A 175 -10.38 9.72 22.61
N LEU A 176 -9.22 9.58 21.98
CA LEU A 176 -8.56 10.67 21.28
C LEU A 176 -9.13 10.85 19.87
N ASP A 177 -9.17 12.10 19.42
CA ASP A 177 -9.71 12.46 18.12
C ASP A 177 -8.92 11.86 16.95
N ALA A 178 -9.59 11.70 15.79
CA ALA A 178 -8.98 11.22 14.56
C ALA A 178 -7.75 12.07 14.14
N GLN A 179 -7.76 13.36 14.43
CA GLN A 179 -6.62 14.26 14.18
C GLN A 179 -5.37 13.84 14.94
N THR A 180 -5.52 13.39 16.18
CA THR A 180 -4.42 12.89 17.01
C THR A 180 -3.80 11.63 16.42
N GLN A 181 -4.58 10.78 15.75
CA GLN A 181 -4.06 9.60 15.05
C GLN A 181 -3.06 10.00 13.95
N PHE A 182 -3.37 11.03 13.14
CA PHE A 182 -2.46 11.50 12.09
C PHE A 182 -1.15 12.03 12.67
N ILE A 183 -1.18 12.73 13.80
CA ILE A 183 0.02 13.23 14.48
C ILE A 183 0.88 12.05 14.96
N ILE A 184 0.28 11.08 15.64
CA ILE A 184 1.00 9.90 16.15
C ILE A 184 1.62 9.10 15.00
N LYS A 185 0.84 8.84 13.94
CA LYS A 185 1.35 8.13 12.75
C LYS A 185 2.51 8.89 12.10
N GLY A 186 2.40 10.21 11.97
CA GLY A 186 3.48 11.05 11.45
C GLY A 186 4.76 10.95 12.28
N LEU A 187 4.65 10.99 13.61
CA LEU A 187 5.77 10.82 14.53
C LEU A 187 6.40 9.43 14.42
N VAL A 188 5.59 8.37 14.32
CA VAL A 188 6.07 6.99 14.14
C VAL A 188 6.84 6.84 12.82
N ILE A 189 6.32 7.39 11.72
CA ILE A 189 7.01 7.37 10.42
C ILE A 189 8.35 8.12 10.52
N LEU A 190 8.34 9.31 11.13
CA LEU A 190 9.55 10.12 11.29
C LEU A 190 10.59 9.39 12.12
N ALA A 191 10.20 8.76 13.23
CA ALA A 191 11.08 7.96 14.07
C ALA A 191 11.65 6.76 13.28
N ALA A 192 10.81 6.01 12.58
CA ALA A 192 11.22 4.85 11.78
C ALA A 192 12.22 5.23 10.68
N VAL A 193 11.96 6.30 9.93
CA VAL A 193 12.85 6.80 8.87
C VAL A 193 14.18 7.31 9.46
N SER A 194 14.13 8.01 10.60
CA SER A 194 15.32 8.53 11.27
C SER A 194 16.22 7.41 11.77
N LEU A 195 15.66 6.40 12.42
CA LEU A 195 16.39 5.22 12.90
C LEU A 195 17.01 4.44 11.74
N TYR A 196 16.25 4.27 10.64
CA TYR A 196 16.76 3.62 9.44
C TYR A 196 17.94 4.39 8.81
N GLY A 197 17.84 5.73 8.77
CA GLY A 197 18.91 6.60 8.25
C GLY A 197 20.18 6.53 9.09
N LEU A 198 20.07 6.44 10.42
CA LEU A 198 21.20 6.27 11.33
C LEU A 198 21.88 4.89 11.17
N ALA A 199 21.09 3.82 11.06
CA ALA A 199 21.60 2.47 10.85
C ALA A 199 22.36 2.32 9.52
N GLN A 200 21.96 3.06 8.49
CA GLN A 200 22.62 3.02 7.18
C GLN A 200 23.98 3.78 7.15
N LYS A 201 24.18 4.74 8.05
CA LYS A 201 25.48 5.47 8.18
C LYS A 201 26.56 4.65 8.89
N GLN A 202 26.16 3.59 9.62
CA GLN A 202 27.08 2.76 10.41
C GLN A 202 27.47 1.45 9.66
N ALA A 203 26.84 1.15 8.55
CA ALA A 203 27.12 -0.01 7.69
C ALA A 203 27.83 0.39 6.39
#